data_18e64439eeb071296d304e51eafe154e
#
_entry.id   18e64439eeb071296d304e51eafe154e
#
_cell.length_a   1.000
_cell.length_b   1.000
_cell.length_c   1.000
_cell.angle_alpha   90.00
_cell.angle_beta   90.00
_cell.angle_gamma   90.00
#
_symmetry.space_group_name_H-M   'P 1'
#
loop_
_entity.id
_entity.type
_entity.pdbx_description
1 polymer ?
#
loop_
_entity_poly.entity_id
_entity_poly.type
_entity_poly.pdbx_seq_one_letter_code
_entity_poly.pdbx_strand_id
1 'polypeptide(L)'
;MRPTLLLLALLAMLPRLAADDSARRYLGKADAWFGSAEAKKVADIILTYQADAGGWPKNTDTVSQPYSGDRSKLQPTFDNKGTVDELRFMARMVNATKAEAYRQSFDRGLAYVLKAQYANGGWPQFFPLRQGYFDHITFNDGAMVRVLEFVREVGRDDRYAFLDAKTRESCRQAF
;
A
#
# COMPACT_ATOMS: atom_id res chain seq x y z
N MET A 1 20.72 62.36 6.95
CA MET A 1 21.02 60.92 6.93
C MET A 1 19.81 60.17 7.50
N ARG A 2 19.07 59.47 6.67
CA ARG A 2 17.90 58.67 7.11
C ARG A 2 18.36 57.20 7.23
N PRO A 3 18.11 56.49 8.33
CA PRO A 3 18.46 55.06 8.42
C PRO A 3 17.41 54.25 7.69
N THR A 4 17.86 53.47 6.70
CA THR A 4 17.04 52.48 6.00
C THR A 4 16.91 51.25 6.89
N LEU A 5 15.72 50.97 7.42
CA LEU A 5 15.43 49.74 8.12
C LEU A 5 15.37 48.57 7.11
N LEU A 6 16.31 47.67 7.18
CA LEU A 6 16.27 46.39 6.46
C LEU A 6 15.39 45.42 7.27
N LEU A 7 14.18 45.16 6.78
CA LEU A 7 13.28 44.17 7.36
C LEU A 7 13.72 42.80 6.84
N LEU A 8 14.49 42.03 7.62
CA LEU A 8 14.79 40.61 7.34
C LEU A 8 13.50 39.83 7.61
N ALA A 9 12.84 39.40 6.54
CA ALA A 9 11.77 38.41 6.62
C ALA A 9 12.36 37.03 6.93
N LEU A 10 12.33 36.64 8.18
CA LEU A 10 12.66 35.26 8.62
C LEU A 10 11.51 34.35 8.19
N LEU A 11 11.65 33.74 7.01
CA LEU A 11 10.72 32.70 6.55
C LEU A 11 10.93 31.47 7.43
N ALA A 12 10.12 31.33 8.48
CA ALA A 12 10.12 30.14 9.33
C ALA A 12 9.77 28.92 8.46
N MET A 13 10.77 28.10 8.15
CA MET A 13 10.56 26.76 7.62
C MET A 13 9.90 25.93 8.71
N LEU A 14 8.55 25.98 8.78
CA LEU A 14 7.79 24.99 9.54
C LEU A 14 8.15 23.62 8.95
N PRO A 15 8.53 22.63 9.80
CA PRO A 15 8.73 21.28 9.32
C PRO A 15 7.40 20.85 8.69
N ARG A 16 7.38 20.61 7.37
CA ARG A 16 6.28 19.90 6.73
C ARG A 16 6.23 18.55 7.42
N LEU A 17 5.17 18.31 8.23
CA LEU A 17 4.80 16.94 8.56
C LEU A 17 4.82 16.19 7.24
N ALA A 18 5.68 15.17 7.14
CA ALA A 18 5.76 14.34 5.95
C ALA A 18 4.34 13.90 5.61
N ALA A 19 3.80 14.43 4.51
CA ALA A 19 2.50 14.01 4.03
C ALA A 19 2.61 12.50 3.81
N ASP A 20 1.60 11.73 4.20
CA ASP A 20 1.55 10.30 3.91
C ASP A 20 1.36 10.17 2.38
N ASP A 21 2.47 10.01 1.66
CA ASP A 21 2.53 9.98 0.21
C ASP A 21 2.19 8.59 -0.33
N SER A 22 1.37 7.83 0.39
CA SER A 22 0.90 6.48 0.04
C SER A 22 -0.63 6.43 -0.10
N ALA A 23 -1.12 5.29 -0.54
CA ALA A 23 -2.55 4.98 -0.61
C ALA A 23 -3.30 5.24 0.71
N ARG A 24 -2.61 5.13 1.86
CA ARG A 24 -3.16 5.38 3.20
C ARG A 24 -3.84 6.75 3.32
N ARG A 25 -3.30 7.78 2.67
CA ARG A 25 -3.87 9.14 2.66
C ARG A 25 -5.34 9.18 2.28
N TYR A 26 -5.77 8.21 1.47
CA TYR A 26 -7.13 8.15 0.92
C TYR A 26 -8.03 7.12 1.61
N LEU A 27 -7.50 6.25 2.47
CA LEU A 27 -8.30 5.19 3.10
C LEU A 27 -9.41 5.72 4.01
N GLY A 28 -9.31 6.95 4.49
CA GLY A 28 -10.35 7.63 5.26
C GLY A 28 -11.47 8.28 4.43
N LYS A 29 -11.38 8.27 3.09
CA LYS A 29 -12.42 8.84 2.22
C LYS A 29 -13.69 7.99 2.25
N ALA A 30 -14.86 8.62 2.03
CA ALA A 30 -16.13 7.92 1.89
C ALA A 30 -16.13 6.98 0.68
N ASP A 31 -16.93 5.90 0.70
CA ASP A 31 -16.97 4.92 -0.40
C ASP A 31 -17.33 5.54 -1.75
N ALA A 32 -18.25 6.52 -1.77
CA ALA A 32 -18.61 7.23 -2.99
C ALA A 32 -17.44 7.93 -3.68
N TRP A 33 -16.42 8.37 -2.92
CA TRP A 33 -15.24 9.01 -3.48
C TRP A 33 -14.46 8.07 -4.40
N PHE A 34 -14.41 6.75 -4.12
CA PHE A 34 -13.68 5.77 -4.92
C PHE A 34 -14.27 5.56 -6.33
N GLY A 35 -15.50 6.04 -6.58
CA GLY A 35 -16.08 6.11 -7.91
C GLY A 35 -15.69 7.35 -8.72
N SER A 36 -15.03 8.35 -8.11
CA SER A 36 -14.71 9.63 -8.73
C SER A 36 -13.56 9.54 -9.75
N ALA A 37 -13.47 10.56 -10.62
CA ALA A 37 -12.34 10.71 -11.54
C ALA A 37 -10.99 10.91 -10.79
N GLU A 38 -11.03 11.61 -9.64
CA GLU A 38 -9.84 11.79 -8.80
C GLU A 38 -9.34 10.44 -8.27
N ALA A 39 -10.22 9.59 -7.72
CA ALA A 39 -9.85 8.27 -7.22
C ALA A 39 -9.27 7.38 -8.32
N LYS A 40 -9.86 7.40 -9.53
CA LYS A 40 -9.35 6.67 -10.68
C LYS A 40 -7.94 7.12 -11.05
N LYS A 41 -7.69 8.44 -11.12
CA LYS A 41 -6.35 8.98 -11.38
C LYS A 41 -5.33 8.50 -10.35
N VAL A 42 -5.67 8.52 -9.06
CA VAL A 42 -4.81 8.03 -7.99
C VAL A 42 -4.58 6.52 -8.13
N ALA A 43 -5.64 5.73 -8.40
CA ALA A 43 -5.54 4.29 -8.62
C ALA A 43 -4.59 3.95 -9.77
N ASP A 44 -4.71 4.65 -10.91
CA ASP A 44 -3.88 4.43 -12.08
C ASP A 44 -2.39 4.73 -11.79
N ILE A 45 -2.11 5.75 -10.96
CA ILE A 45 -0.76 6.03 -10.48
C ILE A 45 -0.25 4.87 -9.60
N ILE A 46 -1.02 4.43 -8.60
CA ILE A 46 -0.67 3.32 -7.71
C ILE A 46 -0.36 2.04 -8.50
N LEU A 47 -1.12 1.75 -9.55
CA LEU A 47 -0.87 0.59 -10.43
C LEU A 47 0.55 0.59 -11.02
N THR A 48 1.09 1.77 -11.35
CA THR A 48 2.43 1.88 -11.96
C THR A 48 3.54 1.47 -10.99
N TYR A 49 3.31 1.58 -9.68
CA TYR A 49 4.27 1.21 -8.62
C TYR A 49 4.16 -0.24 -8.17
N GLN A 50 3.23 -1.04 -8.72
CA GLN A 50 3.14 -2.45 -8.38
C GLN A 50 4.32 -3.19 -9.00
N ALA A 51 5.21 -3.73 -8.16
CA ALA A 51 6.35 -4.52 -8.60
C ALA A 51 5.89 -5.81 -9.32
N ASP A 52 6.75 -6.39 -10.15
CA ASP A 52 6.45 -7.65 -10.86
C ASP A 52 6.12 -8.80 -9.91
N ALA A 53 6.69 -8.80 -8.70
CA ALA A 53 6.35 -9.76 -7.66
C ALA A 53 4.94 -9.58 -7.08
N GLY A 54 4.26 -8.45 -7.33
CA GLY A 54 2.88 -8.19 -6.95
C GLY A 54 2.66 -7.17 -5.83
N GLY A 55 3.65 -6.91 -4.98
CA GLY A 55 3.55 -5.92 -3.89
C GLY A 55 4.03 -4.52 -4.30
N TRP A 56 4.06 -3.60 -3.32
CA TRP A 56 4.48 -2.21 -3.50
C TRP A 56 5.67 -1.85 -2.61
N PRO A 57 6.50 -0.86 -3.02
CA PRO A 57 7.63 -0.39 -2.23
C PRO A 57 7.17 0.44 -1.03
N LYS A 58 8.07 0.61 -0.04
CA LYS A 58 7.89 1.54 1.08
C LYS A 58 8.61 2.87 0.83
N ASN A 59 8.24 3.90 1.60
CA ASN A 59 8.91 5.20 1.63
C ASN A 59 9.02 5.85 0.23
N THR A 60 8.00 5.60 -0.60
CA THR A 60 7.92 6.09 -1.98
C THR A 60 6.57 6.75 -2.16
N ASP A 61 6.54 7.92 -2.79
CA ASP A 61 5.29 8.55 -3.20
C ASP A 61 4.66 7.72 -4.32
N THR A 62 3.62 6.95 -3.96
CA THR A 62 2.90 6.05 -4.88
C THR A 62 1.62 6.67 -5.43
N VAL A 63 1.34 7.97 -5.16
CA VAL A 63 0.02 8.56 -5.43
C VAL A 63 0.06 9.87 -6.23
N SER A 64 1.20 10.55 -6.30
CA SER A 64 1.26 11.89 -6.91
C SER A 64 1.67 11.87 -8.40
N GLN A 65 2.59 11.00 -8.79
CA GLN A 65 3.09 10.89 -10.16
C GLN A 65 3.27 9.43 -10.58
N PRO A 66 3.01 9.08 -11.85
CA PRO A 66 3.22 7.72 -12.33
C PRO A 66 4.70 7.32 -12.26
N TYR A 67 4.97 6.07 -11.91
CA TYR A 67 6.29 5.48 -12.03
C TYR A 67 6.59 5.15 -13.49
N SER A 68 7.70 5.65 -14.00
CA SER A 68 8.16 5.44 -15.38
C SER A 68 9.42 4.58 -15.48
N GLY A 69 9.90 4.06 -14.35
CA GLY A 69 11.10 3.23 -14.30
C GLY A 69 10.83 1.75 -14.57
N ASP A 70 11.87 0.96 -14.43
CA ASP A 70 11.82 -0.49 -14.56
C ASP A 70 11.19 -1.13 -13.31
N ARG A 71 10.01 -1.74 -13.46
CA ARG A 71 9.23 -2.33 -12.36
C ARG A 71 9.94 -3.53 -11.70
N SER A 72 10.85 -4.20 -12.41
CA SER A 72 11.65 -5.28 -11.85
C SER A 72 12.61 -4.81 -10.76
N LYS A 73 12.92 -3.50 -10.73
CA LYS A 73 13.76 -2.86 -9.71
C LYS A 73 12.99 -2.36 -8.49
N LEU A 74 11.66 -2.36 -8.53
CA LEU A 74 10.86 -2.04 -7.37
C LEU A 74 11.02 -3.15 -6.32
N GLN A 75 11.27 -2.76 -5.08
CA GLN A 75 11.40 -3.68 -3.96
C GLN A 75 10.12 -3.69 -3.12
N PRO A 76 9.21 -4.64 -3.36
CA PRO A 76 7.97 -4.72 -2.59
C PRO A 76 8.25 -5.19 -1.16
N THR A 77 7.41 -4.72 -0.22
CA THR A 77 7.64 -4.95 1.21
C THR A 77 6.35 -4.88 2.00
N PHE A 78 6.36 -5.46 3.22
CA PHE A 78 5.31 -5.28 4.23
C PHE A 78 5.68 -4.24 5.28
N ASP A 79 6.92 -3.75 5.24
CA ASP A 79 7.44 -2.76 6.16
C ASP A 79 6.86 -1.37 5.86
N ASN A 80 6.76 -0.51 6.88
CA ASN A 80 6.26 0.87 6.77
C ASN A 80 4.95 1.01 5.96
N LYS A 81 4.04 0.04 6.12
CA LYS A 81 2.70 0.02 5.46
C LYS A 81 2.72 -0.26 3.94
N GLY A 82 3.87 -0.48 3.33
CA GLY A 82 3.96 -0.88 1.92
C GLY A 82 3.10 -2.11 1.64
N THR A 83 2.53 -2.19 0.47
CA THR A 83 1.67 -3.26 -0.04
C THR A 83 0.27 -3.30 0.59
N VAL A 84 0.13 -3.32 1.92
CA VAL A 84 -1.16 -3.55 2.59
C VAL A 84 -2.13 -2.38 2.39
N ASP A 85 -1.65 -1.15 2.47
CA ASP A 85 -2.51 0.03 2.29
C ASP A 85 -2.90 0.21 0.82
N GLU A 86 -2.02 -0.11 -0.14
CA GLU A 86 -2.36 -0.15 -1.57
C GLU A 86 -3.41 -1.22 -1.87
N LEU A 87 -3.31 -2.40 -1.27
CA LEU A 87 -4.32 -3.45 -1.41
C LEU A 87 -5.68 -3.03 -0.88
N ARG A 88 -5.74 -2.40 0.30
CA ARG A 88 -7.00 -1.85 0.84
C ARG A 88 -7.61 -0.80 -0.09
N PHE A 89 -6.76 0.05 -0.68
CA PHE A 89 -7.20 1.04 -1.66
C PHE A 89 -7.76 0.35 -2.92
N MET A 90 -7.04 -0.62 -3.48
CA MET A 90 -7.48 -1.36 -4.67
C MET A 90 -8.80 -2.11 -4.43
N ALA A 91 -9.00 -2.71 -3.26
CA ALA A 91 -10.27 -3.36 -2.92
C ALA A 91 -11.46 -2.38 -2.99
N ARG A 92 -11.28 -1.15 -2.49
CA ARG A 92 -12.32 -0.12 -2.56
C ARG A 92 -12.56 0.36 -4.01
N MET A 93 -11.49 0.45 -4.82
CA MET A 93 -11.62 0.75 -6.25
C MET A 93 -12.38 -0.35 -7.00
N VAL A 94 -12.10 -1.63 -6.70
CA VAL A 94 -12.86 -2.77 -7.27
C VAL A 94 -14.34 -2.66 -6.92
N ASN A 95 -14.66 -2.39 -5.66
CA ASN A 95 -16.06 -2.27 -5.22
C ASN A 95 -16.79 -1.11 -5.91
N ALA A 96 -16.13 0.04 -6.04
CA ALA A 96 -16.75 1.24 -6.60
C ALA A 96 -16.87 1.23 -8.12
N THR A 97 -15.91 0.61 -8.83
CA THR A 97 -15.80 0.74 -10.28
C THR A 97 -16.03 -0.54 -11.05
N LYS A 98 -15.85 -1.71 -10.41
CA LYS A 98 -15.84 -3.04 -11.04
C LYS A 98 -14.79 -3.18 -12.16
N ALA A 99 -13.80 -2.28 -12.20
CA ALA A 99 -12.79 -2.28 -13.25
C ALA A 99 -11.81 -3.45 -13.09
N GLU A 100 -11.62 -4.19 -14.18
CA GLU A 100 -10.78 -5.40 -14.21
C GLU A 100 -9.32 -5.11 -13.87
N ALA A 101 -8.77 -3.97 -14.28
CA ALA A 101 -7.39 -3.59 -14.00
C ALA A 101 -7.12 -3.50 -12.48
N TYR A 102 -8.05 -2.94 -11.71
CA TYR A 102 -7.91 -2.84 -10.25
C TYR A 102 -8.11 -4.20 -9.60
N ARG A 103 -9.01 -5.02 -10.13
CA ARG A 103 -9.21 -6.40 -9.67
C ARG A 103 -7.95 -7.23 -9.88
N GLN A 104 -7.36 -7.23 -11.06
CA GLN A 104 -6.13 -7.96 -11.35
C GLN A 104 -4.95 -7.48 -10.49
N SER A 105 -4.86 -6.17 -10.24
CA SER A 105 -3.85 -5.62 -9.35
C SER A 105 -4.03 -6.12 -7.91
N PHE A 106 -5.28 -6.10 -7.41
CA PHE A 106 -5.58 -6.65 -6.10
C PHE A 106 -5.23 -8.14 -6.01
N ASP A 107 -5.64 -8.94 -6.99
CA ASP A 107 -5.40 -10.38 -7.00
C ASP A 107 -3.89 -10.72 -7.01
N ARG A 108 -3.08 -10.00 -7.81
CA ARG A 108 -1.61 -10.15 -7.80
C ARG A 108 -1.01 -9.77 -6.44
N GLY A 109 -1.49 -8.69 -5.84
CA GLY A 109 -1.00 -8.25 -4.54
C GLY A 109 -1.41 -9.19 -3.41
N LEU A 110 -2.63 -9.73 -3.43
CA LEU A 110 -3.07 -10.74 -2.46
C LEU A 110 -2.27 -12.05 -2.62
N ALA A 111 -2.03 -12.49 -3.86
CA ALA A 111 -1.18 -13.64 -4.13
C ALA A 111 0.25 -13.43 -3.61
N TYR A 112 0.81 -12.22 -3.75
CA TYR A 112 2.10 -11.85 -3.17
C TYR A 112 2.08 -12.00 -1.64
N VAL A 113 1.04 -11.50 -0.95
CA VAL A 113 0.89 -11.62 0.51
C VAL A 113 0.87 -13.09 0.93
N LEU A 114 0.00 -13.91 0.31
CA LEU A 114 -0.14 -15.33 0.67
C LEU A 114 1.12 -16.14 0.36
N LYS A 115 1.81 -15.85 -0.75
CA LYS A 115 3.05 -16.53 -1.14
C LYS A 115 4.22 -16.20 -0.21
N ALA A 116 4.23 -15.02 0.39
CA ALA A 116 5.29 -14.58 1.28
C ALA A 116 5.21 -15.20 2.68
N GLN A 117 4.12 -15.84 3.04
CA GLN A 117 3.94 -16.46 4.35
C GLN A 117 4.88 -17.65 4.52
N TYR A 118 5.57 -17.69 5.64
CA TYR A 118 6.36 -18.85 6.04
C TYR A 118 5.48 -20.02 6.48
N ALA A 119 6.03 -21.23 6.41
CA ALA A 119 5.31 -22.43 6.84
C ALA A 119 4.86 -22.41 8.32
N ASN A 120 5.53 -21.62 9.15
CA ASN A 120 5.16 -21.41 10.56
C ASN A 120 4.20 -20.23 10.78
N GLY A 121 3.62 -19.66 9.71
CA GLY A 121 2.54 -18.66 9.77
C GLY A 121 2.97 -17.21 9.79
N GLY A 122 4.25 -16.87 9.84
CA GLY A 122 4.72 -15.48 9.85
C GLY A 122 5.09 -14.95 8.47
N TRP A 123 5.43 -13.65 8.40
CA TRP A 123 5.89 -12.98 7.19
C TRP A 123 7.24 -12.30 7.39
N PRO A 124 8.10 -12.25 6.33
CA PRO A 124 9.30 -11.43 6.32
C PRO A 124 8.93 -9.96 6.13
N GLN A 125 9.90 -9.06 6.28
CA GLN A 125 9.69 -7.65 5.90
C GLN A 125 9.67 -7.44 4.39
N PHE A 126 10.47 -8.21 3.65
CA PHE A 126 10.58 -8.14 2.19
C PHE A 126 10.32 -9.51 1.55
N PHE A 127 9.59 -9.51 0.45
CA PHE A 127 9.44 -10.66 -0.42
C PHE A 127 9.55 -10.21 -1.90
N PRO A 128 10.38 -10.81 -2.77
CA PRO A 128 11.31 -11.91 -2.45
C PRO A 128 12.26 -11.63 -1.29
N LEU A 129 12.72 -12.68 -0.62
CA LEU A 129 13.51 -12.57 0.60
C LEU A 129 14.76 -11.72 0.41
N ARG A 130 15.01 -10.84 1.36
CA ARG A 130 16.23 -10.06 1.47
C ARG A 130 17.02 -10.53 2.68
N GLN A 131 18.26 -10.94 2.48
CA GLN A 131 19.12 -11.47 3.55
C GLN A 131 19.31 -10.48 4.70
N GLY A 132 19.45 -11.01 5.92
CA GLY A 132 19.67 -10.27 7.15
C GLY A 132 18.40 -10.26 8.02
N TYR A 133 18.27 -9.30 8.93
CA TYR A 133 17.11 -9.26 9.83
C TYR A 133 15.76 -9.12 9.09
N PHE A 134 15.79 -8.75 7.82
CA PHE A 134 14.61 -8.56 6.98
C PHE A 134 13.89 -9.87 6.59
N ASP A 135 14.60 -11.01 6.66
CA ASP A 135 14.04 -12.33 6.38
C ASP A 135 13.51 -13.04 7.63
N HIS A 136 13.64 -12.44 8.79
CA HIS A 136 13.05 -12.94 10.01
C HIS A 136 11.61 -12.46 10.20
N ILE A 137 10.80 -13.27 10.88
CA ILE A 137 9.49 -12.83 11.38
C ILE A 137 9.75 -11.75 12.43
N THR A 138 9.19 -10.56 12.22
CA THR A 138 9.40 -9.42 13.11
C THR A 138 8.14 -8.60 13.32
N PHE A 139 7.96 -8.10 14.52
CA PHE A 139 6.91 -7.15 14.87
C PHE A 139 7.35 -5.69 14.69
N ASN A 140 8.60 -5.48 14.23
CA ASN A 140 9.12 -4.13 14.00
C ASN A 140 8.20 -3.33 13.10
N ASP A 141 7.98 -2.05 13.43
CA ASP A 141 7.12 -1.10 12.73
C ASP A 141 5.70 -1.62 12.41
N GLY A 142 5.27 -2.66 13.14
CA GLY A 142 3.96 -3.29 12.97
C GLY A 142 3.80 -4.05 11.64
N ALA A 143 4.87 -4.41 10.96
CA ALA A 143 4.83 -5.08 9.65
C ALA A 143 3.96 -6.33 9.70
N MET A 144 4.28 -7.27 10.60
CA MET A 144 3.53 -8.51 10.74
C MET A 144 2.08 -8.29 11.18
N VAL A 145 1.84 -7.40 12.14
CA VAL A 145 0.50 -7.11 12.66
C VAL A 145 -0.43 -6.62 11.53
N ARG A 146 0.08 -5.73 10.67
CA ARG A 146 -0.71 -5.20 9.54
C ARG A 146 -1.06 -6.25 8.50
N VAL A 147 -0.14 -7.19 8.23
CA VAL A 147 -0.43 -8.30 7.33
C VAL A 147 -1.49 -9.22 7.95
N LEU A 148 -1.35 -9.56 9.23
CA LEU A 148 -2.35 -10.36 9.97
C LEU A 148 -3.73 -9.70 9.95
N GLU A 149 -3.82 -8.41 10.27
CA GLU A 149 -5.07 -7.65 10.20
C GLU A 149 -5.68 -7.69 8.80
N PHE A 150 -4.84 -7.49 7.77
CA PHE A 150 -5.30 -7.50 6.39
C PHE A 150 -5.83 -8.86 5.94
N VAL A 151 -5.12 -9.96 6.18
CA VAL A 151 -5.61 -11.30 5.80
C VAL A 151 -6.88 -11.68 6.56
N ARG A 152 -7.00 -11.26 7.83
CA ARG A 152 -8.23 -11.39 8.62
C ARG A 152 -9.38 -10.60 7.99
N GLU A 153 -9.15 -9.34 7.60
CA GLU A 153 -10.16 -8.52 6.90
C GLU A 153 -10.62 -9.21 5.61
N VAL A 154 -9.68 -9.63 4.76
CA VAL A 154 -10.00 -10.32 3.49
C VAL A 154 -10.84 -11.58 3.73
N GLY A 155 -10.52 -12.36 4.74
CA GLY A 155 -11.23 -13.59 5.06
C GLY A 155 -12.66 -13.38 5.58
N ARG A 156 -12.97 -12.22 6.20
CA ARG A 156 -14.21 -12.02 6.98
C ARG A 156 -15.10 -10.86 6.52
N ASP A 157 -14.52 -9.77 6.04
CA ASP A 157 -15.23 -8.53 5.73
C ASP A 157 -15.90 -8.60 4.34
N ASP A 158 -17.12 -8.08 4.24
CA ASP A 158 -17.91 -8.06 3.00
C ASP A 158 -17.33 -7.12 1.94
N ARG A 159 -16.43 -6.20 2.33
CA ARG A 159 -15.67 -5.39 1.37
C ARG A 159 -14.86 -6.25 0.38
N TYR A 160 -14.59 -7.50 0.72
CA TYR A 160 -13.86 -8.46 -0.11
C TYR A 160 -14.76 -9.55 -0.69
N ALA A 161 -16.09 -9.35 -0.69
CA ALA A 161 -17.07 -10.30 -1.24
C ALA A 161 -16.94 -10.50 -2.77
N PHE A 162 -16.15 -9.67 -3.45
CA PHE A 162 -15.80 -9.86 -4.86
C PHE A 162 -14.81 -11.02 -5.09
N LEU A 163 -14.20 -11.55 -4.03
CA LEU A 163 -13.34 -12.74 -4.08
C LEU A 163 -14.16 -14.02 -3.98
N ASP A 164 -13.65 -15.09 -4.59
CA ASP A 164 -14.23 -16.42 -4.43
C ASP A 164 -14.04 -16.99 -3.00
N ALA A 165 -14.86 -17.96 -2.65
CA ALA A 165 -14.87 -18.56 -1.33
C ALA A 165 -13.54 -19.24 -0.97
N LYS A 166 -12.85 -19.85 -1.95
CA LYS A 166 -11.55 -20.52 -1.74
C LYS A 166 -10.48 -19.53 -1.37
N THR A 167 -10.39 -18.40 -2.08
CA THR A 167 -9.43 -17.34 -1.78
C THR A 167 -9.66 -16.74 -0.40
N ARG A 168 -10.92 -16.48 -0.04
CA ARG A 168 -11.26 -15.98 1.31
C ARG A 168 -10.94 -17.00 2.40
N GLU A 169 -11.13 -18.32 2.13
CA GLU A 169 -10.74 -19.38 3.05
C GLU A 169 -9.22 -19.43 3.24
N SER A 170 -8.44 -19.33 2.16
CA SER A 170 -6.98 -19.27 2.27
C SER A 170 -6.52 -18.11 3.18
N CYS A 171 -7.19 -16.95 3.11
CA CYS A 171 -6.90 -15.83 4.01
C CYS A 171 -7.29 -16.12 5.47
N ARG A 172 -8.39 -16.86 5.71
CA ARG A 172 -8.75 -17.28 7.07
C ARG A 172 -7.74 -18.26 7.67
N GLN A 173 -7.19 -19.13 6.84
CA GLN A 173 -6.16 -20.11 7.26
C GLN A 173 -4.79 -19.45 7.48
N ALA A 174 -4.51 -18.36 6.76
CA ALA A 174 -3.27 -17.59 6.90
C ALA A 174 -3.23 -16.74 8.18
N PHE A 175 -4.39 -16.44 8.78
CA PHE A 175 -4.53 -15.69 10.04
C PHE A 175 -4.35 -16.60 11.25
#